data_47deb1fa78a0bfa8910d701d3f550f1e
#
_entry.id   47deb1fa78a0bfa8910d701d3f550f1e
#
_cell.length_a   1.000
_cell.length_b   1.000
_cell.length_c   1.000
_cell.angle_alpha   90.00
_cell.angle_beta   90.00
_cell.angle_gamma   90.00
#
_symmetry.space_group_name_H-M   'P 1'
#
loop_
_entity.id
_entity.type
_entity.pdbx_description
1 polymer ?
#
loop_
_entity_poly.entity_id
_entity_poly.type
_entity_poly.pdbx_seq_one_letter_code
_entity_poly.pdbx_strand_id
1 'polypeptide(L)'
;MACTTILVGREASYDGSTMIARNEDSGSGVFCAKKFIVVEPKDQGKEYVSMLSHVRIPLPKNPLRYTCMPNAVYEDEGIWGAAGVNSENVSMTATETIACNERVLSGDPLVVYKKAENGKPEQIGGIGEEDMVSLVLPYIHSAR
;
A
#
# COMPACT_ATOMS: atom_id res chain seq x y z
N MET A 1 -7.46 5.05 -15.34
CA MET A 1 -6.07 5.48 -15.68
C MET A 1 -5.15 4.91 -14.61
N ALA A 2 -3.94 4.57 -14.99
CA ALA A 2 -2.96 4.02 -14.05
C ALA A 2 -2.19 5.16 -13.36
N CYS A 3 -1.83 4.96 -12.09
CA CYS A 3 -0.89 5.84 -11.41
C CYS A 3 0.43 5.94 -12.18
N THR A 4 1.10 7.07 -12.12
CA THR A 4 2.41 7.27 -12.72
C THR A 4 3.46 7.46 -11.63
N THR A 5 4.58 6.76 -11.74
CA THR A 5 5.73 6.91 -10.85
C THR A 5 6.93 7.46 -11.63
N ILE A 6 7.62 8.41 -11.03
CA ILE A 6 8.89 8.96 -11.51
C ILE A 6 9.98 8.57 -10.52
N LEU A 7 11.03 7.96 -11.02
CA LEU A 7 12.23 7.63 -10.26
C LEU A 7 13.39 8.47 -10.81
N VAL A 8 14.04 9.24 -9.94
CA VAL A 8 15.22 10.04 -10.30
C VAL A 8 16.44 9.45 -9.62
N GLY A 9 17.36 8.95 -10.41
CA GLY A 9 18.63 8.43 -9.92
C GLY A 9 19.65 9.55 -9.66
N ARG A 10 20.74 9.22 -8.98
CA ARG A 10 21.80 10.14 -8.57
C ARG A 10 22.37 10.96 -9.73
N GLU A 11 22.58 10.34 -10.88
CA GLU A 11 23.17 10.98 -12.05
C GLU A 11 22.25 11.99 -12.74
N ALA A 12 20.95 11.93 -12.44
CA ALA A 12 19.93 12.79 -13.00
C ALA A 12 19.49 13.93 -12.07
N SER A 13 20.03 14.00 -10.87
CA SER A 13 19.75 15.06 -9.90
C SER A 13 20.89 16.05 -9.81
N TYR A 14 20.58 17.30 -9.47
CA TYR A 14 21.56 18.37 -9.37
C TYR A 14 22.55 18.18 -8.21
N ASP A 15 22.07 17.64 -7.09
CA ASP A 15 22.84 17.48 -5.85
C ASP A 15 23.22 16.02 -5.55
N GLY A 16 22.98 15.10 -6.49
CA GLY A 16 23.24 13.68 -6.32
C GLY A 16 22.21 12.95 -5.43
N SER A 17 21.10 13.59 -5.08
CA SER A 17 20.00 12.95 -4.38
C SER A 17 19.24 11.97 -5.28
N THR A 18 18.56 11.02 -4.67
CA THR A 18 17.58 10.16 -5.36
C THR A 18 16.17 10.57 -4.95
N MET A 19 15.24 10.54 -5.88
CA MET A 19 13.87 10.95 -5.62
C MET A 19 12.87 9.92 -6.16
N ILE A 20 11.77 9.74 -5.43
CA ILE A 20 10.57 9.07 -5.94
C ILE A 20 9.40 10.04 -5.86
N ALA A 21 8.67 10.13 -6.95
CA ALA A 21 7.40 10.87 -7.00
C ALA A 21 6.33 10.03 -7.68
N ARG A 22 5.11 10.14 -7.20
CA ARG A 22 3.95 9.49 -7.84
C ARG A 22 2.73 10.39 -7.77
N ASN A 23 1.86 10.23 -8.74
CA ASN A 23 0.48 10.64 -8.63
C ASN A 23 -0.39 9.43 -8.27
N GLU A 24 -1.58 9.70 -7.81
CA GLU A 24 -2.61 8.70 -7.60
C GLU A 24 -3.80 9.04 -8.48
N ASP A 25 -4.03 8.19 -9.50
CA ASP A 25 -5.13 8.33 -10.44
C ASP A 25 -6.15 7.23 -10.18
N SER A 26 -7.17 7.53 -9.39
CA SER A 26 -8.27 6.60 -9.19
C SER A 26 -9.07 6.42 -10.48
N GLY A 27 -9.30 5.17 -10.88
CA GLY A 27 -10.14 4.82 -12.02
C GLY A 27 -11.61 5.24 -11.85
N SER A 28 -12.04 5.45 -10.61
CA SER A 28 -13.39 5.92 -10.26
C SER A 28 -13.58 7.43 -10.48
N GLY A 29 -12.50 8.20 -10.63
CA GLY A 29 -12.54 9.65 -10.68
C GLY A 29 -12.87 10.32 -9.34
N VAL A 30 -12.90 9.56 -8.25
CA VAL A 30 -13.13 10.06 -6.89
C VAL A 30 -11.84 10.61 -6.33
N PHE A 31 -11.89 11.81 -5.77
CA PHE A 31 -10.76 12.42 -5.07
C PHE A 31 -10.62 11.81 -3.68
N CYS A 32 -9.45 11.23 -3.42
CA CYS A 32 -9.08 10.68 -2.13
C CYS A 32 -7.98 11.54 -1.49
N ALA A 33 -8.33 12.27 -0.43
CA ALA A 33 -7.36 13.10 0.28
C ALA A 33 -6.29 12.24 0.94
N LYS A 34 -5.03 12.62 0.78
CA LYS A 34 -3.89 11.98 1.45
C LYS A 34 -3.36 12.85 2.58
N LYS A 35 -2.70 12.24 3.55
CA LYS A 35 -1.96 12.96 4.59
C LYS A 35 -0.52 12.45 4.66
N PHE A 36 0.43 13.37 4.85
CA PHE A 36 1.81 13.00 5.16
C PHE A 36 1.92 12.69 6.64
N ILE A 37 2.40 11.50 6.97
CA ILE A 37 2.60 11.07 8.36
C ILE A 37 4.01 10.54 8.58
N VAL A 38 4.44 10.62 9.82
CA VAL A 38 5.64 9.97 10.34
C VAL A 38 5.19 8.89 11.31
N VAL A 39 5.69 7.68 11.14
CA VAL A 39 5.38 6.54 11.99
C VAL A 39 6.66 6.15 12.76
N GLU A 40 6.62 6.31 14.07
CA GLU A 40 7.74 5.92 14.93
C GLU A 40 7.69 4.40 15.22
N PRO A 41 8.83 3.75 15.48
CA PRO A 41 8.86 2.32 15.81
C PRO A 41 7.93 1.91 16.95
N LYS A 42 7.79 2.77 17.96
CA LYS A 42 6.92 2.53 19.12
C LYS A 42 5.42 2.58 18.80
N ASP A 43 5.06 3.26 17.72
CA ASP A 43 3.67 3.46 17.30
C ASP A 43 3.22 2.40 16.28
N GLN A 44 4.14 1.52 15.87
CA GLN A 44 3.85 0.43 14.96
C GLN A 44 3.30 -0.79 15.72
N GLY A 45 2.19 -1.32 15.22
CA GLY A 45 1.60 -2.54 15.76
C GLY A 45 2.49 -3.78 15.55
N LYS A 46 2.11 -4.88 16.16
CA LYS A 46 2.73 -6.20 15.92
C LYS A 46 2.12 -6.93 14.73
N GLU A 47 1.02 -6.43 14.25
CA GLU A 47 0.20 -7.05 13.22
C GLU A 47 -0.48 -5.97 12.39
N TYR A 48 -0.50 -6.17 11.09
CA TYR A 48 -1.37 -5.44 10.17
C TYR A 48 -2.73 -6.11 10.13
N VAL A 49 -3.78 -5.33 10.20
CA VAL A 49 -5.16 -5.80 10.04
C VAL A 49 -5.79 -4.96 8.94
N SER A 50 -6.16 -5.59 7.83
CA SER A 50 -6.83 -4.90 6.74
C SER A 50 -8.21 -4.43 7.15
N MET A 51 -8.54 -3.20 6.78
CA MET A 51 -9.88 -2.64 6.95
C MET A 51 -10.87 -3.22 5.94
N LEU A 52 -10.40 -3.66 4.78
CA LEU A 52 -11.23 -4.15 3.68
C LEU A 52 -11.31 -5.67 3.62
N SER A 53 -10.16 -6.35 3.64
CA SER A 53 -10.09 -7.82 3.51
C SER A 53 -10.15 -8.55 4.84
N HIS A 54 -9.95 -7.83 5.96
CA HIS A 54 -9.83 -8.39 7.31
C HIS A 54 -8.66 -9.37 7.48
N VAL A 55 -7.75 -9.45 6.51
CA VAL A 55 -6.54 -10.26 6.62
C VAL A 55 -5.66 -9.75 7.77
N ARG A 56 -5.02 -10.67 8.48
CA ARG A 56 -4.12 -10.37 9.58
C ARG A 56 -2.72 -10.88 9.25
N ILE A 57 -1.75 -9.98 9.25
CA ILE A 57 -0.38 -10.30 8.85
C ILE A 57 0.58 -9.80 9.92
N PRO A 58 1.45 -10.66 10.49
CA PRO A 58 2.42 -10.23 11.49
C PRO A 58 3.40 -9.22 10.89
N LEU A 59 3.65 -8.15 11.62
CA LEU A 59 4.61 -7.11 11.23
C LEU A 59 6.03 -7.42 11.73
N PRO A 60 7.06 -6.77 11.16
CA PRO A 60 8.44 -6.96 11.56
C PRO A 60 8.67 -6.68 13.06
N LYS A 61 9.50 -7.49 13.70
CA LYS A 61 9.81 -7.36 15.14
C LYS A 61 10.68 -6.15 15.46
N ASN A 62 11.46 -5.69 14.50
CA ASN A 62 12.39 -4.56 14.64
C ASN A 62 12.02 -3.49 13.61
N PRO A 63 10.88 -2.80 13.80
CA PRO A 63 10.44 -1.80 12.85
C PRO A 63 11.37 -0.60 12.83
N LEU A 64 11.51 0.04 11.68
CA LEU A 64 12.19 1.30 11.51
C LEU A 64 11.18 2.46 11.51
N ARG A 65 11.65 3.67 11.81
CA ARG A 65 10.88 4.89 11.60
C ARG A 65 10.68 5.10 10.09
N TYR A 66 9.49 5.52 9.69
CA TYR A 66 9.22 5.83 8.29
C TYR A 66 8.22 6.99 8.11
N THR A 67 8.23 7.53 6.90
CA THR A 67 7.22 8.48 6.42
C THR A 67 6.34 7.80 5.38
N CYS A 68 5.07 8.12 5.32
CA CYS A 68 4.18 7.65 4.27
C CYS A 68 3.01 8.61 4.01
N MET A 69 2.23 8.32 2.96
CA MET A 69 1.13 9.14 2.47
C MET A 69 -0.18 8.32 2.40
N PRO A 70 -0.73 7.82 3.53
CA PRO A 70 -1.98 7.10 3.53
C PRO A 70 -3.18 8.01 3.23
N ASN A 71 -4.35 7.39 3.03
CA ASN A 71 -5.61 8.10 3.01
C ASN A 71 -5.79 8.93 4.28
N ALA A 72 -6.32 10.12 4.14
CA ALA A 72 -6.61 10.99 5.29
C ALA A 72 -7.78 10.43 6.13
N VAL A 73 -8.74 9.78 5.46
CA VAL A 73 -9.85 9.02 6.04
C VAL A 73 -9.75 7.60 5.48
N TYR A 74 -9.58 6.60 6.33
CA TYR A 74 -9.31 5.22 5.91
C TYR A 74 -10.33 4.20 6.42
N GLU A 75 -11.30 4.66 7.20
CA GLU A 75 -12.25 3.77 7.86
C GLU A 75 -13.11 2.97 6.87
N ASP A 76 -13.48 3.59 5.75
CA ASP A 76 -14.35 2.97 4.74
C ASP A 76 -13.59 2.48 3.49
N GLU A 77 -12.44 3.09 3.19
CA GLU A 77 -11.74 2.88 1.93
C GLU A 77 -10.37 2.20 2.08
N GLY A 78 -9.89 1.99 3.30
CA GLY A 78 -8.59 1.41 3.59
C GLY A 78 -7.44 2.43 3.62
N ILE A 79 -6.26 1.95 4.03
CA ILE A 79 -5.09 2.80 4.35
C ILE A 79 -4.43 3.35 3.09
N TRP A 80 -4.21 2.52 2.08
CA TRP A 80 -3.57 2.88 0.80
C TRP A 80 -2.27 3.68 0.98
N GLY A 81 -1.37 3.16 1.81
CA GLY A 81 -0.12 3.84 2.19
C GLY A 81 0.98 3.82 1.13
N ALA A 82 0.67 3.71 -0.11
CA ALA A 82 1.42 3.35 -1.31
C ALA A 82 2.77 4.04 -1.58
N ALA A 83 3.25 4.95 -0.74
CA ALA A 83 4.57 5.59 -0.88
C ALA A 83 5.16 5.95 0.48
N GLY A 84 6.47 5.80 0.63
CA GLY A 84 7.17 6.15 1.86
C GLY A 84 8.69 5.99 1.79
N VAL A 85 9.34 6.46 2.84
CA VAL A 85 10.80 6.39 3.03
C VAL A 85 11.10 6.03 4.47
N ASN A 86 11.98 5.08 4.73
CA ASN A 86 12.40 4.72 6.07
C ASN A 86 13.67 5.46 6.53
N SER A 87 14.04 5.29 7.81
CA SER A 87 15.24 5.92 8.39
C SER A 87 16.57 5.41 7.82
N GLU A 88 16.58 4.32 7.06
CA GLU A 88 17.74 3.80 6.34
C GLU A 88 17.79 4.30 4.88
N ASN A 89 16.96 5.32 4.54
CA ASN A 89 16.84 5.86 3.18
C ASN A 89 16.35 4.85 2.13
N VAL A 90 15.70 3.78 2.54
CA VAL A 90 15.00 2.89 1.61
C VAL A 90 13.64 3.50 1.33
N SER A 91 13.40 3.81 0.06
CA SER A 91 12.16 4.41 -0.40
C SER A 91 11.40 3.46 -1.31
N MET A 92 10.08 3.58 -1.28
CA MET A 92 9.19 2.73 -2.04
C MET A 92 8.00 3.52 -2.56
N THR A 93 7.53 3.08 -3.71
CA THR A 93 6.21 3.44 -4.24
C THR A 93 5.59 2.21 -4.88
N ALA A 94 4.28 2.07 -4.78
CA ALA A 94 3.52 1.02 -5.43
C ALA A 94 2.39 1.64 -6.26
N THR A 95 2.29 1.24 -7.51
CA THR A 95 1.16 1.56 -8.39
C THR A 95 0.25 0.35 -8.47
N GLU A 96 -1.05 0.56 -8.37
CA GLU A 96 -2.02 -0.51 -8.13
C GLU A 96 -2.51 -1.24 -9.39
N THR A 97 -2.13 -0.87 -10.57
CA THR A 97 -2.71 -1.44 -11.78
C THR A 97 -1.94 -2.64 -12.32
N ILE A 98 -2.25 -3.81 -11.81
CA ILE A 98 -1.90 -5.08 -12.46
C ILE A 98 -3.21 -5.72 -12.93
N ALA A 99 -3.42 -5.77 -14.24
CA ALA A 99 -4.47 -6.57 -14.81
C ALA A 99 -4.00 -8.02 -14.94
N CYS A 100 -4.66 -8.94 -14.24
CA CYS A 100 -4.45 -10.38 -14.41
C CYS A 100 -5.45 -10.95 -15.42
N ASN A 101 -5.04 -11.95 -16.19
CA ASN A 101 -5.98 -12.68 -17.03
C ASN A 101 -6.86 -13.62 -16.18
N GLU A 102 -8.04 -13.96 -16.69
CA GLU A 102 -9.02 -14.79 -15.98
C GLU A 102 -8.48 -16.15 -15.52
N ARG A 103 -7.53 -16.72 -16.24
CA ARG A 103 -6.91 -18.01 -15.90
C ARG A 103 -6.03 -17.90 -14.65
N VAL A 104 -5.32 -16.79 -14.46
CA VAL A 104 -4.54 -16.53 -13.24
C VAL A 104 -5.48 -16.33 -12.06
N LEU A 105 -6.52 -15.52 -12.23
CA LEU A 105 -7.50 -15.25 -11.17
C LEU A 105 -8.29 -16.50 -10.76
N SER A 106 -8.54 -17.44 -11.68
CA SER A 106 -9.21 -18.70 -11.36
C SER A 106 -8.31 -19.73 -10.67
N GLY A 107 -6.99 -19.66 -10.92
CA GLY A 107 -6.01 -20.58 -10.34
C GLY A 107 -5.48 -20.15 -8.98
N ASP A 108 -5.40 -18.84 -8.73
CA ASP A 108 -4.89 -18.25 -7.49
C ASP A 108 -5.72 -17.01 -7.13
N PRO A 109 -6.89 -17.20 -6.54
CA PRO A 109 -7.72 -16.08 -6.11
C PRO A 109 -7.04 -15.40 -4.92
N LEU A 110 -6.44 -14.24 -5.15
CA LEU A 110 -5.84 -13.40 -4.12
C LEU A 110 -6.89 -12.96 -3.09
N VAL A 111 -8.14 -12.93 -3.48
CA VAL A 111 -9.24 -12.46 -2.65
C VAL A 111 -10.34 -13.52 -2.60
N VAL A 112 -10.77 -13.87 -1.41
CA VAL A 112 -11.87 -14.81 -1.18
C VAL A 112 -13.14 -14.02 -0.85
N TYR A 113 -14.20 -14.25 -1.62
CA TYR A 113 -15.50 -13.63 -1.41
C TYR A 113 -16.54 -14.65 -0.96
N LYS A 114 -17.45 -14.23 -0.10
CA LYS A 114 -18.73 -14.91 0.11
C LYS A 114 -19.85 -14.02 -0.42
N LYS A 115 -20.96 -14.63 -0.77
CA LYS A 115 -22.19 -13.91 -1.12
C LYS A 115 -22.86 -13.43 0.17
N ALA A 116 -22.90 -12.12 0.37
CA ALA A 116 -23.62 -11.54 1.51
C ALA A 116 -25.15 -11.67 1.33
N GLU A 117 -25.90 -11.51 2.42
CA GLU A 117 -27.37 -11.59 2.41
C GLU A 117 -28.03 -10.58 1.46
N ASN A 118 -27.40 -9.42 1.26
CA ASN A 118 -27.84 -8.39 0.31
C ASN A 118 -27.48 -8.70 -1.17
N GLY A 119 -26.91 -9.88 -1.43
CA GLY A 119 -26.51 -10.31 -2.76
C GLY A 119 -25.22 -9.72 -3.30
N LYS A 120 -24.57 -8.81 -2.56
CA LYS A 120 -23.26 -8.24 -2.92
C LYS A 120 -22.12 -9.18 -2.49
N PRO A 121 -20.98 -9.20 -3.19
CA PRO A 121 -19.81 -9.93 -2.74
C PRO A 121 -19.23 -9.25 -1.48
N GLU A 122 -18.94 -10.04 -0.45
CA GLU A 122 -18.23 -9.62 0.75
C GLU A 122 -16.90 -10.35 0.82
N GLN A 123 -15.81 -9.62 0.88
CA GLN A 123 -14.49 -10.20 1.02
C GLN A 123 -14.34 -10.77 2.43
N ILE A 124 -13.96 -12.04 2.54
CA ILE A 124 -13.80 -12.76 3.80
C ILE A 124 -12.38 -13.26 4.05
N GLY A 125 -11.47 -13.03 3.13
CA GLY A 125 -10.08 -13.45 3.24
C GLY A 125 -9.30 -13.17 1.96
N GLY A 126 -8.03 -13.56 1.97
CA GLY A 126 -7.09 -13.28 0.90
C GLY A 126 -6.45 -11.89 1.01
N ILE A 127 -5.55 -11.60 0.09
CA ILE A 127 -4.82 -10.32 0.03
C ILE A 127 -5.38 -9.51 -1.13
N GLY A 128 -5.96 -8.37 -0.82
CA GLY A 128 -6.45 -7.42 -1.82
C GLY A 128 -5.37 -6.43 -2.28
N GLU A 129 -5.71 -5.62 -3.25
CA GLU A 129 -4.81 -4.60 -3.81
C GLU A 129 -4.40 -3.56 -2.77
N GLU A 130 -5.35 -3.10 -1.94
CA GLU A 130 -5.09 -2.19 -0.82
C GLU A 130 -4.10 -2.81 0.17
N ASP A 131 -4.25 -4.09 0.50
CA ASP A 131 -3.35 -4.79 1.40
C ASP A 131 -1.92 -4.83 0.86
N MET A 132 -1.75 -5.10 -0.42
CA MET A 132 -0.43 -5.14 -1.06
C MET A 132 0.27 -3.79 -0.98
N VAL A 133 -0.41 -2.70 -1.31
CA VAL A 133 0.19 -1.36 -1.29
C VAL A 133 0.39 -0.82 0.12
N SER A 134 -0.36 -1.31 1.09
CA SER A 134 -0.20 -0.93 2.51
C SER A 134 0.83 -1.79 3.24
N LEU A 135 0.93 -3.09 2.92
CA LEU A 135 1.85 -4.04 3.56
C LEU A 135 3.30 -3.88 3.13
N VAL A 136 3.53 -3.48 1.89
CA VAL A 136 4.90 -3.32 1.41
C VAL A 136 5.64 -2.27 2.24
N LEU A 137 4.96 -1.25 2.75
CA LEU A 137 5.55 -0.23 3.61
C LEU A 137 6.17 -0.82 4.89
N PRO A 138 5.46 -1.56 5.75
CA PRO A 138 6.04 -2.13 6.96
C PRO A 138 7.19 -3.11 6.70
N TYR A 139 7.15 -3.88 5.62
CA TYR A 139 8.20 -4.85 5.30
C TYR A 139 9.45 -4.20 4.73
N ILE A 140 9.32 -3.22 3.85
CA ILE A 140 10.44 -2.45 3.34
C ILE A 140 11.03 -1.55 4.43
N HIS A 141 10.22 -1.11 5.38
CA HIS A 141 10.67 -0.30 6.50
C HIS A 141 11.55 -1.06 7.50
N SER A 142 11.62 -2.36 7.45
CA SER A 142 12.66 -3.13 8.13
C SER A 142 13.86 -3.51 7.23
N ALA A 143 13.85 -3.13 5.96
CA ALA A 143 14.99 -3.30 5.06
C ALA A 143 16.12 -2.31 5.42
N ARG A 144 17.34 -2.80 5.43
CA ARG A 144 18.58 -2.06 5.72
C ARG A 144 19.54 -2.12 4.56
#